data_dd3b1da856694c14b8931b84c41865ba
#
_entry.id   dd3b1da856694c14b8931b84c41865ba
#
_cell.length_a   1.000
_cell.length_b   1.000
_cell.length_c   1.000
_cell.angle_alpha   90.00
_cell.angle_beta   90.00
_cell.angle_gamma   90.00
#
_symmetry.space_group_name_H-M   'P 1'
#
loop_
_entity.id
_entity.type
_entity.pdbx_description
1 polymer ?
#
loop_
_entity_poly.entity_id
_entity_poly.type
_entity_poly.pdbx_seq_one_letter_code
_entity_poly.pdbx_strand_id
1 'polypeptide(L)'
;MTSIRCARLEDAEAIARVHVASVEAISTSLYTPAEIESWSRPRTIENYEELIRTREFFVAEARNVIVGFGVLNAATFVIEAVYVDPAASRQGIGMELMRKLEARAAVLGIKQLHLNASLNAVPFYRKAGYSGDVQQKYKLQTGIEIACVPMSKII
;
A
#
# COMPACT_ATOMS: atom_id res chain seq x y z
N MET A 1 2.09 17.51 -11.92
CA MET A 1 1.86 17.77 -10.48
C MET A 1 0.95 16.70 -9.90
N THR A 2 1.26 16.20 -8.74
CA THR A 2 0.52 15.13 -8.10
C THR A 2 -0.27 15.67 -6.92
N SER A 3 -1.51 15.24 -6.76
CA SER A 3 -2.33 15.57 -5.59
C SER A 3 -2.82 14.29 -4.92
N ILE A 4 -2.98 14.37 -3.61
CA ILE A 4 -3.51 13.28 -2.79
C ILE A 4 -4.92 13.67 -2.36
N ARG A 5 -5.88 12.77 -2.57
CA ARG A 5 -7.27 12.97 -2.16
C ARG A 5 -7.88 11.68 -1.63
N CYS A 6 -9.01 11.79 -0.96
CA CYS A 6 -9.77 10.60 -0.57
C CYS A 6 -10.22 9.83 -1.81
N ALA A 7 -10.16 8.51 -1.72
CA ALA A 7 -10.68 7.64 -2.78
C ALA A 7 -12.20 7.74 -2.88
N ARG A 8 -12.71 7.58 -4.09
CA ARG A 8 -14.13 7.49 -4.39
C ARG A 8 -14.43 6.09 -4.91
N LEU A 9 -15.68 5.66 -4.83
CA LEU A 9 -16.07 4.33 -5.31
C LEU A 9 -15.73 4.13 -6.79
N GLU A 10 -15.87 5.18 -7.59
CA GLU A 10 -15.53 5.16 -9.03
C GLU A 10 -14.04 4.95 -9.31
N ASP A 11 -13.16 5.08 -8.30
CA ASP A 11 -11.74 4.89 -8.46
C ASP A 11 -11.32 3.40 -8.41
N ALA A 12 -12.25 2.50 -8.10
CA ALA A 12 -11.94 1.09 -7.84
C ALA A 12 -11.19 0.40 -8.99
N GLU A 13 -11.57 0.64 -10.24
CA GLU A 13 -10.88 0.05 -11.39
C GLU A 13 -9.44 0.56 -11.52
N ALA A 14 -9.24 1.87 -11.34
CA ALA A 14 -7.90 2.46 -11.41
C ALA A 14 -7.01 1.96 -10.26
N ILE A 15 -7.58 1.79 -9.08
CA ILE A 15 -6.87 1.22 -7.92
C ILE A 15 -6.43 -0.21 -8.22
N ALA A 16 -7.32 -1.03 -8.77
CA ALA A 16 -6.99 -2.40 -9.17
C ALA A 16 -5.84 -2.42 -10.18
N ARG A 17 -5.86 -1.53 -11.16
CA ARG A 17 -4.80 -1.41 -12.17
C ARG A 17 -3.45 -1.06 -11.53
N VAL A 18 -3.43 -0.11 -10.60
CA VAL A 18 -2.20 0.27 -9.90
C VAL A 18 -1.66 -0.89 -9.07
N HIS A 19 -2.53 -1.61 -8.36
CA HIS A 19 -2.13 -2.79 -7.59
C HIS A 19 -1.42 -3.81 -8.49
N VAL A 20 -2.05 -4.20 -9.58
CA VAL A 20 -1.50 -5.19 -10.52
C VAL A 20 -0.14 -4.72 -11.06
N ALA A 21 -0.08 -3.51 -11.58
CA ALA A 21 1.15 -2.96 -12.17
C ALA A 21 2.29 -2.89 -11.16
N SER A 22 1.99 -2.47 -9.93
CA SER A 22 2.99 -2.33 -8.87
C SER A 22 3.60 -3.68 -8.49
N VAL A 23 2.76 -4.70 -8.31
CA VAL A 23 3.24 -6.02 -7.88
C VAL A 23 3.98 -6.72 -9.01
N GLU A 24 3.48 -6.62 -10.24
CA GLU A 24 4.14 -7.23 -11.40
C GLU A 24 5.52 -6.65 -11.69
N ALA A 25 5.80 -5.45 -11.22
CA ALA A 25 7.11 -4.81 -11.39
C ALA A 25 8.15 -5.27 -10.35
N ILE A 26 7.75 -6.05 -9.34
CA ILE A 26 8.68 -6.52 -8.31
C ILE A 26 9.62 -7.57 -8.90
N SER A 27 10.91 -7.47 -8.52
CA SER A 27 11.95 -8.37 -9.01
C SER A 27 11.70 -9.82 -8.58
N THR A 28 11.89 -10.76 -9.52
CA THR A 28 11.84 -12.19 -9.26
C THR A 28 13.01 -12.68 -8.39
N SER A 29 13.99 -11.83 -8.10
CA SER A 29 15.04 -12.15 -7.13
C SER A 29 14.53 -12.11 -5.68
N LEU A 30 13.41 -11.43 -5.43
CA LEU A 30 12.81 -11.30 -4.09
C LEU A 30 11.63 -12.25 -3.88
N TYR A 31 10.84 -12.45 -4.91
CA TYR A 31 9.65 -13.31 -4.87
C TYR A 31 9.60 -14.20 -6.10
N THR A 32 9.10 -15.42 -5.96
CA THR A 32 8.95 -16.34 -7.09
C THR A 32 7.88 -15.81 -8.07
N PRO A 33 7.93 -16.22 -9.34
CA PRO A 33 6.86 -15.88 -10.30
C PRO A 33 5.47 -16.29 -9.81
N ALA A 34 5.34 -17.43 -9.14
CA ALA A 34 4.07 -17.89 -8.60
C ALA A 34 3.56 -17.00 -7.47
N GLU A 35 4.47 -16.52 -6.60
CA GLU A 35 4.13 -15.58 -5.54
C GLU A 35 3.66 -14.24 -6.12
N ILE A 36 4.39 -13.71 -7.11
CA ILE A 36 4.02 -12.46 -7.78
C ILE A 36 2.67 -12.60 -8.48
N GLU A 37 2.44 -13.68 -9.19
CA GLU A 37 1.17 -13.93 -9.86
C GLU A 37 0.01 -13.95 -8.87
N SER A 38 0.16 -14.67 -7.76
CA SER A 38 -0.86 -14.76 -6.73
C SER A 38 -1.14 -13.39 -6.09
N TRP A 39 -0.08 -12.65 -5.77
CA TRP A 39 -0.20 -11.36 -5.10
C TRP A 39 -0.75 -10.28 -6.03
N SER A 40 -0.42 -10.32 -7.33
CA SER A 40 -0.89 -9.33 -8.30
C SER A 40 -2.35 -9.51 -8.70
N ARG A 41 -2.98 -10.64 -8.36
CA ARG A 41 -4.40 -10.83 -8.65
C ARG A 41 -5.22 -9.73 -7.99
N PRO A 42 -5.98 -8.95 -8.77
CA PRO A 42 -6.76 -7.88 -8.18
C PRO A 42 -7.94 -8.46 -7.39
N ARG A 43 -8.36 -7.71 -6.38
CA ARG A 43 -9.63 -7.97 -5.72
C ARG A 43 -10.76 -7.67 -6.70
N THR A 44 -11.97 -8.10 -6.39
CA THR A 44 -13.14 -7.69 -7.15
C THR A 44 -13.38 -6.18 -6.96
N ILE A 45 -14.09 -5.56 -7.90
CA ILE A 45 -14.46 -4.14 -7.78
C ILE A 45 -15.22 -3.90 -6.48
N GLU A 46 -16.15 -4.78 -6.14
CA GLU A 46 -16.94 -4.71 -4.91
C GLU A 46 -16.06 -4.73 -3.66
N ASN A 47 -14.99 -5.52 -3.67
CA ASN A 47 -14.06 -5.57 -2.54
C ASN A 47 -13.26 -4.29 -2.40
N TYR A 48 -12.83 -3.66 -3.51
CA TYR A 48 -12.19 -2.36 -3.45
C TYR A 48 -13.15 -1.28 -2.95
N GLU A 49 -14.40 -1.31 -3.41
CA GLU A 49 -15.42 -0.38 -2.93
C GLU A 49 -15.65 -0.53 -1.43
N GLU A 50 -15.68 -1.77 -0.93
CA GLU A 50 -15.81 -2.02 0.50
C GLU A 50 -14.63 -1.46 1.29
N LEU A 51 -13.41 -1.63 0.80
CA LEU A 51 -12.23 -1.04 1.43
C LEU A 51 -12.30 0.48 1.44
N ILE A 52 -12.76 1.09 0.34
CA ILE A 52 -12.93 2.54 0.26
C ILE A 52 -13.94 3.03 1.31
N ARG A 53 -15.02 2.28 1.53
CA ARG A 53 -16.04 2.64 2.53
C ARG A 53 -15.56 2.47 3.96
N THR A 54 -14.68 1.49 4.22
CA THR A 54 -14.37 1.06 5.60
C THR A 54 -12.98 1.47 6.08
N ARG A 55 -12.12 1.95 5.17
CA ARG A 55 -10.74 2.36 5.48
C ARG A 55 -10.55 3.85 5.28
N GLU A 56 -9.45 4.38 5.84
CA GLU A 56 -8.91 5.67 5.44
C GLU A 56 -8.14 5.42 4.15
N PHE A 57 -8.75 5.71 3.02
CA PHE A 57 -8.26 5.32 1.70
C PHE A 57 -7.99 6.58 0.87
N PHE A 58 -6.73 6.73 0.42
CA PHE A 58 -6.30 7.89 -0.36
C PHE A 58 -5.73 7.44 -1.70
N VAL A 59 -5.94 8.27 -2.71
CA VAL A 59 -5.34 8.07 -4.05
C VAL A 59 -4.44 9.24 -4.38
N ALA A 60 -3.39 8.96 -5.13
CA ALA A 60 -2.52 9.95 -5.72
C ALA A 60 -2.92 10.11 -7.19
N GLU A 61 -3.21 11.34 -7.59
CA GLU A 61 -3.67 11.66 -8.93
C GLU A 61 -2.70 12.63 -9.61
N ALA A 62 -2.29 12.29 -10.82
CA ALA A 62 -1.44 13.13 -11.65
C ALA A 62 -2.08 13.25 -13.01
N ARG A 63 -2.35 14.49 -13.46
CA ARG A 63 -2.99 14.76 -14.76
C ARG A 63 -4.31 13.98 -14.94
N ASN A 64 -5.13 13.95 -13.88
CA ASN A 64 -6.41 13.23 -13.85
C ASN A 64 -6.29 11.72 -13.98
N VAL A 65 -5.10 11.15 -13.73
CA VAL A 65 -4.86 9.70 -13.73
C VAL A 65 -4.41 9.29 -12.34
N ILE A 66 -5.02 8.24 -11.80
CA ILE A 66 -4.60 7.67 -10.52
C ILE A 66 -3.30 6.91 -10.74
N VAL A 67 -2.26 7.28 -10.01
CA VAL A 67 -0.91 6.73 -10.11
C VAL A 67 -0.43 6.05 -8.83
N GLY A 68 -1.24 6.09 -7.77
CA GLY A 68 -0.89 5.43 -6.52
C GLY A 68 -2.05 5.46 -5.54
N PHE A 69 -1.96 4.64 -4.49
CA PHE A 69 -2.93 4.69 -3.40
C PHE A 69 -2.32 4.21 -2.09
N GLY A 70 -2.94 4.62 -0.99
CA GLY A 70 -2.58 4.20 0.35
C GLY A 70 -3.80 3.93 1.20
N VAL A 71 -3.69 2.94 2.09
CA VAL A 71 -4.81 2.45 2.90
C VAL A 71 -4.40 2.32 4.35
N LEU A 72 -5.15 2.96 5.23
CA LEU A 72 -5.00 2.83 6.68
C LEU A 72 -6.25 2.18 7.27
N ASN A 73 -6.06 1.10 7.99
CA ASN A 73 -7.12 0.54 8.82
C ASN A 73 -7.05 1.20 10.19
N ALA A 74 -7.95 2.14 10.45
CA ALA A 74 -7.95 2.92 11.69
C ALA A 74 -8.36 2.08 12.91
N ALA A 75 -9.05 0.97 12.71
CA ALA A 75 -9.46 0.08 13.81
C ALA A 75 -8.30 -0.76 14.34
N THR A 76 -7.35 -1.12 13.48
CA THR A 76 -6.21 -1.98 13.83
C THR A 76 -4.88 -1.24 13.87
N PHE A 77 -4.85 0.03 13.47
CA PHE A 77 -3.65 0.88 13.40
C PHE A 77 -2.62 0.37 12.38
N VAL A 78 -3.12 -0.28 11.31
CA VAL A 78 -2.28 -0.90 10.29
C VAL A 78 -2.37 -0.13 8.99
N ILE A 79 -1.21 0.23 8.41
CA ILE A 79 -1.14 0.64 7.02
C ILE A 79 -1.16 -0.64 6.19
N GLU A 80 -2.26 -0.84 5.48
CA GLU A 80 -2.51 -2.09 4.75
C GLU A 80 -1.93 -2.10 3.34
N ALA A 81 -1.73 -0.93 2.77
CA ALA A 81 -1.19 -0.82 1.41
C ALA A 81 -0.62 0.57 1.15
N VAL A 82 0.48 0.63 0.43
CA VAL A 82 0.98 1.81 -0.27
C VAL A 82 1.54 1.31 -1.59
N TYR A 83 0.87 1.62 -2.69
CA TYR A 83 1.29 1.19 -4.03
C TYR A 83 1.39 2.39 -4.95
N VAL A 84 2.41 2.39 -5.81
CA VAL A 84 2.63 3.42 -6.81
C VAL A 84 2.83 2.73 -8.16
N ASP A 85 2.16 3.22 -9.19
CA ASP A 85 2.36 2.73 -10.55
C ASP A 85 3.85 2.88 -10.93
N PRO A 86 4.51 1.82 -11.44
CA PRO A 86 5.91 1.90 -11.83
C PRO A 86 6.21 3.03 -12.81
N ALA A 87 5.25 3.36 -13.68
CA ALA A 87 5.39 4.48 -14.63
C ALA A 87 5.52 5.84 -13.95
N ALA A 88 5.07 5.95 -12.69
CA ALA A 88 5.15 7.17 -11.88
C ALA A 88 6.12 7.03 -10.71
N SER A 89 6.98 6.02 -10.71
CA SER A 89 7.94 5.79 -9.63
C SER A 89 9.02 6.88 -9.59
N ARG A 90 9.70 6.99 -8.44
CA ARG A 90 10.79 7.93 -8.18
C ARG A 90 10.39 9.40 -8.27
N GLN A 91 9.11 9.71 -8.04
CA GLN A 91 8.58 11.08 -7.98
C GLN A 91 8.15 11.48 -6.57
N GLY A 92 8.47 10.66 -5.57
CA GLY A 92 8.11 10.93 -4.18
C GLY A 92 6.66 10.65 -3.82
N ILE A 93 5.89 10.02 -4.70
CA ILE A 93 4.45 9.78 -4.51
C ILE A 93 4.20 8.86 -3.31
N GLY A 94 4.97 7.79 -3.19
CA GLY A 94 4.84 6.87 -2.04
C GLY A 94 5.04 7.58 -0.71
N MET A 95 6.01 8.48 -0.62
CA MET A 95 6.29 9.23 0.60
C MET A 95 5.18 10.25 0.87
N GLU A 96 4.63 10.87 -0.15
CA GLU A 96 3.48 11.78 0.01
C GLU A 96 2.25 11.03 0.53
N LEU A 97 1.99 9.83 0.02
CA LEU A 97 0.93 8.96 0.52
C LEU A 97 1.16 8.61 2.00
N MET A 98 2.39 8.23 2.36
CA MET A 98 2.73 7.94 3.75
C MET A 98 2.46 9.14 4.66
N ARG A 99 2.88 10.32 4.26
CA ARG A 99 2.63 11.54 5.06
C ARG A 99 1.14 11.79 5.25
N LYS A 100 0.35 11.54 4.20
CA LYS A 100 -1.11 11.71 4.28
C LYS A 100 -1.74 10.71 5.24
N LEU A 101 -1.32 9.45 5.17
CA LEU A 101 -1.82 8.40 6.07
C LEU A 101 -1.43 8.71 7.52
N GLU A 102 -0.20 9.13 7.76
CA GLU A 102 0.26 9.47 9.11
C GLU A 102 -0.44 10.71 9.66
N ALA A 103 -0.65 11.72 8.83
CA ALA A 103 -1.40 12.91 9.23
C ALA A 103 -2.84 12.54 9.62
N ARG A 104 -3.48 11.67 8.85
CA ARG A 104 -4.82 11.20 9.15
C ARG A 104 -4.85 10.38 10.44
N ALA A 105 -3.88 9.51 10.62
CA ALA A 105 -3.73 8.73 11.86
C ALA A 105 -3.61 9.64 13.08
N ALA A 106 -2.81 10.69 12.99
CA ALA A 106 -2.63 11.66 14.08
C ALA A 106 -3.94 12.36 14.43
N VAL A 107 -4.72 12.77 13.43
CA VAL A 107 -6.04 13.38 13.63
C VAL A 107 -6.98 12.43 14.36
N LEU A 108 -6.88 11.14 14.08
CA LEU A 108 -7.70 10.09 14.73
C LEU A 108 -7.17 9.68 16.12
N GLY A 109 -6.08 10.28 16.59
CA GLY A 109 -5.50 9.99 17.90
C GLY A 109 -4.65 8.72 17.95
N ILE A 110 -4.28 8.16 16.80
CA ILE A 110 -3.42 6.97 16.71
C ILE A 110 -1.98 7.40 17.05
N LYS A 111 -1.36 6.65 17.96
CA LYS A 111 -0.01 6.97 18.46
C LYS A 111 1.09 6.10 17.85
N GLN A 112 0.73 4.94 17.31
CA GLN A 112 1.68 4.02 16.71
C GLN A 112 1.03 3.33 15.53
N LEU A 113 1.76 3.27 14.43
CA LEU A 113 1.32 2.57 13.21
C LEU A 113 2.14 1.32 12.98
N HIS A 114 1.49 0.31 12.45
CA HIS A 114 2.08 -0.98 12.10
C HIS A 114 1.87 -1.26 10.62
N LEU A 115 2.76 -2.05 10.03
CA LEU A 115 2.60 -2.53 8.67
C LEU A 115 3.43 -3.81 8.46
N ASN A 116 3.09 -4.56 7.43
CA ASN A 116 3.88 -5.69 6.95
C ASN A 116 4.55 -5.26 5.65
N ALA A 117 5.84 -4.94 5.72
CA ALA A 117 6.58 -4.48 4.55
C ALA A 117 6.90 -5.65 3.63
N SER A 118 6.60 -5.53 2.34
CA SER A 118 7.16 -6.44 1.36
C SER A 118 8.67 -6.24 1.28
N LEU A 119 9.40 -7.28 0.89
CA LEU A 119 10.87 -7.24 0.92
C LEU A 119 11.46 -6.11 0.09
N ASN A 120 10.85 -5.82 -1.06
CA ASN A 120 11.26 -4.71 -1.92
C ASN A 120 11.01 -3.33 -1.31
N ALA A 121 10.06 -3.22 -0.40
CA ALA A 121 9.64 -1.94 0.19
C ALA A 121 10.29 -1.65 1.55
N VAL A 122 11.01 -2.59 2.14
CA VAL A 122 11.65 -2.39 3.45
C VAL A 122 12.52 -1.11 3.48
N PRO A 123 13.39 -0.85 2.49
CA PRO A 123 14.18 0.39 2.51
C PRO A 123 13.31 1.65 2.46
N PHE A 124 12.22 1.61 1.72
CA PHE A 124 11.26 2.72 1.63
C PHE A 124 10.65 3.01 3.01
N TYR A 125 10.16 1.99 3.70
CA TYR A 125 9.54 2.18 5.01
C TYR A 125 10.56 2.58 6.07
N ARG A 126 11.79 2.07 6.02
CA ARG A 126 12.87 2.52 6.91
C ARG A 126 13.13 4.01 6.74
N LYS A 127 13.17 4.48 5.51
CA LYS A 127 13.35 5.91 5.21
C LYS A 127 12.19 6.73 5.75
N ALA A 128 11.00 6.16 5.80
CA ALA A 128 9.81 6.81 6.36
C ALA A 128 9.80 6.79 7.91
N GLY A 129 10.79 6.14 8.53
CA GLY A 129 10.91 6.10 9.99
C GLY A 129 10.39 4.83 10.65
N TYR A 130 10.01 3.83 9.87
CA TYR A 130 9.55 2.55 10.40
C TYR A 130 10.73 1.64 10.71
N SER A 131 10.59 0.84 11.76
CA SER A 131 11.62 -0.11 12.19
C SER A 131 11.06 -1.52 12.35
N GLY A 132 11.90 -2.50 12.10
CA GLY A 132 11.61 -3.91 12.13
C GLY A 132 12.53 -4.62 11.13
N ASP A 133 13.03 -5.81 11.48
CA ASP A 133 14.01 -6.51 10.66
C ASP A 133 13.82 -8.04 10.63
N VAL A 134 12.79 -8.55 11.31
CA VAL A 134 12.53 -10.00 11.38
C VAL A 134 11.53 -10.39 10.30
N GLN A 135 11.94 -11.28 9.39
CA GLN A 135 11.02 -11.78 8.36
C GLN A 135 9.97 -12.70 8.95
N GLN A 136 8.76 -12.57 8.44
CA GLN A 136 7.63 -13.44 8.73
C GLN A 136 6.93 -13.81 7.44
N LYS A 137 5.97 -14.73 7.52
CA LYS A 137 5.12 -15.10 6.40
C LYS A 137 3.78 -14.40 6.51
N TYR A 138 3.31 -13.89 5.40
CA TYR A 138 2.01 -13.25 5.27
C TYR A 138 1.15 -14.06 4.29
N LYS A 139 -0.07 -14.41 4.70
CA LYS A 139 -0.97 -15.22 3.88
C LYS A 139 -1.79 -14.33 2.96
N LEU A 140 -1.64 -14.54 1.65
CA LEU A 140 -2.45 -13.87 0.64
C LEU A 140 -3.86 -14.47 0.58
N GLN A 141 -4.78 -13.77 -0.11
CA GLN A 141 -6.16 -14.24 -0.30
C GLN A 141 -6.23 -15.63 -0.94
N THR A 142 -5.28 -15.94 -1.80
CA THR A 142 -5.20 -17.23 -2.50
C THR A 142 -4.72 -18.37 -1.60
N GLY A 143 -4.27 -18.06 -0.37
CA GLY A 143 -3.70 -19.03 0.54
C GLY A 143 -2.19 -19.18 0.44
N ILE A 144 -1.57 -18.63 -0.60
CA ILE A 144 -0.10 -18.61 -0.73
C ILE A 144 0.49 -17.66 0.29
N GLU A 145 1.57 -18.09 0.96
CA GLU A 145 2.28 -17.25 1.90
C GLU A 145 3.49 -16.59 1.25
N ILE A 146 3.70 -15.31 1.51
CA ILE A 146 4.85 -14.55 1.04
C ILE A 146 5.64 -14.00 2.21
N ALA A 147 6.94 -13.80 2.01
CA ALA A 147 7.79 -13.20 3.03
C ALA A 147 7.49 -11.71 3.18
N CYS A 148 7.47 -11.24 4.42
CA CYS A 148 7.34 -9.82 4.73
C CYS A 148 8.13 -9.50 6.00
N VAL A 149 8.28 -8.21 6.29
CA VAL A 149 8.90 -7.72 7.52
C VAL A 149 7.90 -6.84 8.26
N PRO A 150 7.39 -7.28 9.40
CA PRO A 150 6.56 -6.42 10.24
C PRO A 150 7.38 -5.23 10.74
N MET A 151 6.82 -4.05 10.60
CA MET A 151 7.47 -2.80 10.99
C MET A 151 6.48 -1.90 11.73
N SER A 152 7.00 -0.98 12.52
CA SER A 152 6.19 -0.02 13.25
C SER A 152 6.88 1.33 13.41
N LYS A 153 6.07 2.34 13.69
CA LYS A 153 6.55 3.71 13.94
C LYS A 153 5.65 4.37 14.96
N ILE A 154 6.25 5.03 15.93
CA ILE A 154 5.53 5.93 16.84
C ILE A 154 5.39 7.28 16.13
N ILE A 155 4.20 7.76 16.03
CA ILE A 155 3.90 9.00 15.30
C ILE A 155 3.46 10.13 16.24
#